data_8b1ed80daad397a5598e1b226e971873
#
_entry.id   8b1ed80daad397a5598e1b226e971873
#
_cell.length_a   1.000
_cell.length_b   1.000
_cell.length_c   1.000
_cell.angle_alpha   90.00
_cell.angle_beta   90.00
_cell.angle_gamma   90.00
#
_symmetry.space_group_name_H-M   'P 1'
#
loop_
_entity.id
_entity.type
_entity.pdbx_description
1 polymer ?
#
loop_
_entity_poly.entity_id
_entity_poly.type
_entity_poly.pdbx_seq_one_letter_code
_entity_poly.pdbx_strand_id
1 'polypeptide(L)'
;MSDIKFDPNNYRVHNDKNKKIIRKSLEDCGAGRSVLVDKDNILIAGNGVFEQAQEMGLKVRVIESDGTELVVVKRTDLSSEDEKRKLLALADNHSSDTSVFDMDLVLEDFSEDVLESFEFDLDDFHFSSSDIDSIFSEELNQRSTKPKELICPHCGKNVYEEEIEEKSSDA
;
A
#
# COMPACT_ATOMS: atom_id res chain seq x y z
N MET A 1 25.81 -4.86 4.39
CA MET A 1 24.36 -4.58 4.34
C MET A 1 23.97 -4.24 5.76
N SER A 2 23.15 -3.25 5.97
CA SER A 2 22.62 -2.93 7.31
C SER A 2 21.77 -4.11 7.80
N ASP A 3 21.92 -4.49 9.08
CA ASP A 3 21.13 -5.56 9.72
C ASP A 3 19.68 -5.10 10.03
N ILE A 4 19.15 -4.14 9.28
CA ILE A 4 17.80 -3.61 9.44
C ILE A 4 16.79 -4.70 9.09
N LYS A 5 15.83 -4.90 9.99
CA LYS A 5 14.77 -5.91 9.90
C LYS A 5 13.42 -5.24 9.76
N PHE A 6 12.52 -5.87 9.03
CA PHE A 6 11.13 -5.45 8.98
C PHE A 6 10.44 -5.66 10.33
N ASP A 7 9.53 -4.76 10.66
CA ASP A 7 8.65 -4.93 11.80
C ASP A 7 7.66 -6.07 11.50
N PRO A 8 7.64 -7.14 12.31
CA PRO A 8 6.65 -8.21 12.15
C PRO A 8 5.22 -7.72 12.46
N ASN A 9 5.08 -6.65 13.25
CA ASN A 9 3.81 -6.05 13.67
C ASN A 9 3.59 -4.69 12.99
N ASN A 10 3.91 -4.56 11.70
CA ASN A 10 3.71 -3.32 10.99
C ASN A 10 2.22 -2.97 10.86
N TYR A 11 1.78 -1.89 11.53
CA TYR A 11 0.38 -1.41 11.51
C TYR A 11 -0.09 -0.87 10.15
N ARG A 12 0.79 -0.73 9.16
CA ARG A 12 0.46 -0.23 7.82
C ARG A 12 0.59 -1.32 6.77
N VAL A 13 -0.50 -1.60 6.07
CA VAL A 13 -0.52 -2.48 4.91
C VAL A 13 -0.21 -1.69 3.65
N HIS A 14 0.78 -2.15 2.88
CA HIS A 14 1.18 -1.57 1.61
C HIS A 14 0.71 -2.47 0.45
N ASN A 15 -0.37 -2.07 -0.22
CA ASN A 15 -0.85 -2.76 -1.41
C ASN A 15 0.04 -2.49 -2.63
N ASP A 16 -0.18 -3.21 -3.72
CA ASP A 16 0.63 -3.10 -4.95
C ASP A 16 0.63 -1.69 -5.55
N LYS A 17 -0.47 -0.96 -5.43
CA LYS A 17 -0.57 0.44 -5.90
C LYS A 17 0.35 1.34 -5.09
N ASN A 18 0.34 1.20 -3.76
CA ASN A 18 1.19 1.97 -2.86
C ASN A 18 2.68 1.66 -3.12
N LYS A 19 3.04 0.38 -3.24
CA LYS A 19 4.41 -0.05 -3.56
C LYS A 19 4.91 0.54 -4.88
N LYS A 20 4.06 0.57 -5.91
CA LYS A 20 4.39 1.20 -7.21
C LYS A 20 4.64 2.70 -7.10
N ILE A 21 3.84 3.42 -6.29
CA ILE A 21 4.03 4.86 -6.06
C ILE A 21 5.36 5.12 -5.36
N ILE A 22 5.66 4.37 -4.30
CA ILE A 22 6.92 4.48 -3.56
C ILE A 22 8.11 4.20 -4.48
N ARG A 23 8.06 3.09 -5.23
CA ARG A 23 9.13 2.72 -6.16
C ARG A 23 9.37 3.79 -7.21
N LYS A 24 8.31 4.28 -7.85
CA LYS A 24 8.42 5.36 -8.84
C LYS A 24 9.01 6.62 -8.25
N SER A 25 8.61 6.98 -7.04
CA SER A 25 9.20 8.14 -6.33
C SER A 25 10.70 7.96 -6.10
N LEU A 26 11.13 6.77 -5.68
CA LEU A 26 12.55 6.46 -5.47
C LEU A 26 13.35 6.50 -6.79
N GLU A 27 12.77 5.99 -7.88
CA GLU A 27 13.40 5.98 -9.21
C GLU A 27 13.54 7.40 -9.77
N ASP A 28 12.46 8.18 -9.76
CA ASP A 28 12.43 9.51 -10.39
C ASP A 28 13.08 10.60 -9.52
N CYS A 29 12.86 10.52 -8.20
CA CYS A 29 13.23 11.59 -7.28
C CYS A 29 14.38 11.21 -6.31
N GLY A 30 14.72 9.93 -6.21
CA GLY A 30 15.66 9.43 -5.23
C GLY A 30 15.04 9.36 -3.82
N ALA A 31 15.82 8.96 -2.82
CA ALA A 31 15.36 8.85 -1.44
C ALA A 31 14.94 10.23 -0.88
N GLY A 32 13.67 10.38 -0.62
CA GLY A 32 13.06 11.64 -0.17
C GLY A 32 12.96 11.76 1.34
N ARG A 33 12.72 10.64 2.02
CA ARG A 33 12.56 10.57 3.48
C ARG A 33 13.49 9.54 4.10
N SER A 34 13.73 9.68 5.40
CA SER A 34 14.38 8.66 6.22
C SER A 34 13.38 7.60 6.66
N VAL A 35 13.90 6.44 7.06
CA VAL A 35 13.17 5.44 7.82
C VAL A 35 13.63 5.49 9.27
N LEU A 36 12.80 5.06 10.20
CA LEU A 36 13.12 5.02 11.63
C LEU A 36 13.25 3.56 12.06
N VAL A 37 14.31 3.26 12.80
CA VAL A 37 14.54 1.94 13.38
C VAL A 37 14.79 2.08 14.89
N ASP A 38 14.51 1.02 15.63
CA ASP A 38 14.84 0.93 17.04
C ASP A 38 16.30 0.52 17.27
N LYS A 39 16.69 0.37 18.53
CA LYS A 39 18.05 -0.06 18.94
C LYS A 39 18.41 -1.49 18.48
N ASP A 40 17.41 -2.33 18.19
CA ASP A 40 17.56 -3.71 17.74
C ASP A 40 17.51 -3.84 16.21
N ASN A 41 17.51 -2.67 15.53
CA ASN A 41 17.41 -2.48 14.08
C ASN A 41 16.10 -2.96 13.49
N ILE A 42 15.00 -2.94 14.24
CA ILE A 42 13.65 -3.20 13.75
C ILE A 42 13.04 -1.89 13.27
N LEU A 43 12.40 -1.90 12.10
CA LEU A 43 11.72 -0.73 11.54
C LEU A 43 10.55 -0.32 12.42
N ILE A 44 10.54 0.94 12.87
CA ILE A 44 9.40 1.59 13.52
C ILE A 44 8.54 2.28 12.46
N ALA A 45 9.17 2.91 11.46
CA ALA A 45 8.47 3.61 10.39
C ALA A 45 9.22 3.52 9.06
N GLY A 46 8.45 3.47 7.96
CA GLY A 46 8.96 3.45 6.60
C GLY A 46 9.21 2.05 6.04
N ASN A 47 8.50 1.02 6.51
CA ASN A 47 8.61 -0.36 6.02
C ASN A 47 8.48 -0.44 4.48
N GLY A 48 7.46 0.18 3.87
CA GLY A 48 7.28 0.17 2.42
C GLY A 48 8.41 0.88 1.65
N VAL A 49 8.95 1.98 2.22
CA VAL A 49 10.09 2.68 1.60
C VAL A 49 11.35 1.84 1.68
N PHE A 50 11.61 1.23 2.81
CA PHE A 50 12.79 0.38 2.99
C PHE A 50 12.74 -0.87 2.10
N GLU A 51 11.57 -1.51 1.98
CA GLU A 51 11.35 -2.64 1.07
C GLU A 51 11.76 -2.28 -0.37
N GLN A 52 11.21 -1.20 -0.91
CA GLN A 52 11.50 -0.78 -2.28
C GLN A 52 12.96 -0.32 -2.45
N ALA A 53 13.52 0.39 -1.46
CA ALA A 53 14.92 0.80 -1.49
C ALA A 53 15.87 -0.40 -1.47
N GLN A 54 15.55 -1.46 -0.71
CA GLN A 54 16.32 -2.69 -0.64
C GLN A 54 16.29 -3.46 -1.99
N GLU A 55 15.10 -3.60 -2.60
CA GLU A 55 14.94 -4.22 -3.92
C GLU A 55 15.71 -3.49 -5.01
N MET A 56 15.80 -2.16 -4.92
CA MET A 56 16.56 -1.32 -5.85
C MET A 56 18.06 -1.29 -5.55
N GLY A 57 18.51 -1.89 -4.45
CA GLY A 57 19.92 -1.90 -4.05
C GLY A 57 20.44 -0.53 -3.61
N LEU A 58 19.59 0.34 -3.07
CA LEU A 58 20.02 1.65 -2.60
C LEU A 58 20.98 1.53 -1.41
N LYS A 59 21.96 2.42 -1.36
CA LYS A 59 22.90 2.48 -0.22
C LYS A 59 22.19 3.03 1.01
N VAL A 60 22.38 2.35 2.15
CA VAL A 60 21.85 2.77 3.44
C VAL A 60 22.94 3.53 4.21
N ARG A 61 22.55 4.65 4.81
CA ARG A 61 23.36 5.40 5.78
C ARG A 61 22.60 5.50 7.09
N VAL A 62 23.15 4.95 8.14
CA VAL A 62 22.58 5.02 9.49
C VAL A 62 23.09 6.28 10.20
N ILE A 63 22.19 6.97 10.89
CA ILE A 63 22.46 8.08 11.79
C ILE A 63 21.86 7.69 13.13
N GLU A 64 22.67 7.64 14.18
CA GLU A 64 22.22 7.32 15.53
C GLU A 64 21.71 8.59 16.22
N SER A 65 20.59 8.48 16.92
CA SER A 65 19.98 9.55 17.73
C SER A 65 19.31 8.93 18.94
N ASP A 66 19.29 9.65 20.05
CA ASP A 66 18.58 9.26 21.28
C ASP A 66 17.16 9.85 21.37
N GLY A 67 16.69 10.49 20.29
CA GLY A 67 15.36 11.10 20.20
C GLY A 67 15.25 12.49 20.83
N THR A 68 16.36 13.07 21.33
CA THR A 68 16.36 14.41 21.94
C THR A 68 16.54 15.52 20.91
N GLU A 69 16.83 15.19 19.65
CA GLU A 69 17.03 16.11 18.55
C GLU A 69 16.21 15.71 17.32
N LEU A 70 15.83 16.71 16.51
CA LEU A 70 15.21 16.48 15.22
C LEU A 70 16.28 16.31 14.13
N VAL A 71 16.35 15.12 13.54
CA VAL A 71 17.24 14.87 12.40
C VAL A 71 16.63 15.39 11.11
N VAL A 72 17.31 16.32 10.46
CA VAL A 72 16.90 16.91 9.19
C VAL A 72 17.75 16.39 8.04
N VAL A 73 17.13 15.72 7.08
CA VAL A 73 17.79 15.30 5.84
C VAL A 73 17.67 16.41 4.81
N LYS A 74 18.78 17.13 4.54
CA LYS A 74 18.82 18.20 3.54
C LYS A 74 19.25 17.66 2.18
N ARG A 75 18.34 17.71 1.20
CA ARG A 75 18.63 17.39 -0.22
C ARG A 75 19.33 18.59 -0.87
N THR A 76 20.63 18.45 -1.07
CA THR A 76 21.47 19.52 -1.66
C THR A 76 21.39 19.58 -3.19
N ASP A 77 20.76 18.59 -3.79
CA ASP A 77 20.56 18.44 -5.23
C ASP A 77 19.19 18.96 -5.73
N LEU A 78 18.34 19.47 -4.83
CA LEU A 78 17.02 20.00 -5.14
C LEU A 78 16.86 21.44 -4.69
N SER A 79 16.32 22.29 -5.59
CA SER A 79 15.89 23.66 -5.29
C SER A 79 14.36 23.74 -5.12
N SER A 80 13.86 24.84 -4.59
CA SER A 80 12.42 25.07 -4.40
C SER A 80 11.62 25.08 -5.71
N GLU A 81 12.26 25.44 -6.82
CA GLU A 81 11.62 25.56 -8.13
C GLU A 81 11.65 24.28 -8.96
N ASP A 82 12.46 23.29 -8.54
CA ASP A 82 12.64 22.06 -9.31
C ASP A 82 11.34 21.25 -9.38
N GLU A 83 10.99 20.80 -10.58
CA GLU A 83 9.85 19.90 -10.79
C GLU A 83 10.01 18.60 -9.99
N LYS A 84 11.22 18.07 -9.94
CA LYS A 84 11.57 16.88 -9.16
C LYS A 84 11.27 17.04 -7.67
N ARG A 85 11.49 18.23 -7.10
CA ARG A 85 11.12 18.54 -5.71
C ARG A 85 9.59 18.54 -5.53
N LYS A 86 8.85 19.10 -6.51
CA LYS A 86 7.38 19.12 -6.48
C LYS A 86 6.80 17.71 -6.59
N LEU A 87 7.34 16.89 -7.48
CA LEU A 87 6.97 15.49 -7.63
C LEU A 87 7.25 14.66 -6.36
N LEU A 88 8.41 14.89 -5.73
CA LEU A 88 8.76 14.24 -4.48
C LEU A 88 7.75 14.55 -3.36
N ALA A 89 7.38 15.82 -3.20
CA ALA A 89 6.40 16.26 -2.20
C ALA A 89 5.01 15.63 -2.47
N LEU A 90 4.58 15.59 -3.74
CA LEU A 90 3.33 14.94 -4.12
C LEU A 90 3.34 13.44 -3.82
N ALA A 91 4.39 12.74 -4.21
CA ALA A 91 4.52 11.31 -4.02
C ALA A 91 4.60 10.93 -2.53
N ASP A 92 5.26 11.74 -1.71
CA ASP A 92 5.38 11.52 -0.28
C ASP A 92 4.00 11.56 0.41
N ASN A 93 3.21 12.59 0.13
CA ASN A 93 1.85 12.73 0.66
C ASN A 93 0.95 11.60 0.12
N HIS A 94 0.92 11.39 -1.20
CA HIS A 94 0.07 10.38 -1.82
C HIS A 94 0.38 8.94 -1.37
N SER A 95 1.64 8.62 -1.11
CA SER A 95 2.00 7.31 -0.57
C SER A 95 1.50 7.09 0.85
N SER A 96 1.36 8.16 1.64
CA SER A 96 0.77 8.09 2.98
C SER A 96 -0.73 7.83 2.91
N ASP A 97 -1.45 8.52 2.02
CA ASP A 97 -2.90 8.42 1.84
C ASP A 97 -3.34 7.06 1.26
N THR A 98 -2.48 6.39 0.50
CA THR A 98 -2.80 5.10 -0.15
C THR A 98 -2.41 3.87 0.67
N SER A 99 -1.84 4.05 1.86
CA SER A 99 -1.60 2.96 2.82
C SER A 99 -2.78 2.85 3.80
N VAL A 100 -3.09 1.65 4.25
CA VAL A 100 -4.23 1.38 5.15
C VAL A 100 -3.70 0.85 6.47
N PHE A 101 -4.37 1.19 7.58
CA PHE A 101 -4.06 0.60 8.88
C PHE A 101 -4.61 -0.83 8.97
N ASP A 102 -3.83 -1.72 9.56
CA ASP A 102 -4.29 -3.01 10.06
C ASP A 102 -4.97 -2.77 11.41
N MET A 103 -6.30 -2.60 11.37
CA MET A 103 -7.07 -2.23 12.55
C MET A 103 -7.14 -3.36 13.58
N ASP A 104 -7.08 -4.62 13.15
CA ASP A 104 -7.08 -5.75 14.08
C ASP A 104 -5.81 -5.70 14.94
N LEU A 105 -4.67 -5.43 14.34
CA LEU A 105 -3.40 -5.30 15.02
C LEU A 105 -3.34 -4.05 15.93
N VAL A 106 -3.89 -2.92 15.46
CA VAL A 106 -3.95 -1.68 16.25
C VAL A 106 -4.79 -1.90 17.51
N LEU A 107 -5.95 -2.54 17.41
CA LEU A 107 -6.86 -2.79 18.55
C LEU A 107 -6.34 -3.89 19.49
N GLU A 108 -5.45 -4.78 19.01
CA GLU A 108 -4.77 -5.76 19.83
C GLU A 108 -3.71 -5.11 20.74
N ASP A 109 -2.94 -4.16 20.19
CA ASP A 109 -1.78 -3.58 20.87
C ASP A 109 -2.10 -2.32 21.70
N PHE A 110 -3.19 -1.58 21.40
CA PHE A 110 -3.50 -0.30 22.03
C PHE A 110 -4.90 -0.29 22.65
N SER A 111 -5.02 0.26 23.87
CA SER A 111 -6.32 0.54 24.50
C SER A 111 -6.99 1.77 23.87
N GLU A 112 -8.33 1.85 23.99
CA GLU A 112 -9.10 3.01 23.52
C GLU A 112 -8.59 4.33 24.08
N ASP A 113 -8.27 4.40 25.40
CA ASP A 113 -7.73 5.60 26.05
C ASP A 113 -6.42 6.07 25.40
N VAL A 114 -5.56 5.14 24.95
CA VAL A 114 -4.31 5.47 24.26
C VAL A 114 -4.62 6.00 22.86
N LEU A 115 -5.52 5.38 22.13
CA LEU A 115 -5.91 5.81 20.79
C LEU A 115 -6.56 7.20 20.83
N GLU A 116 -7.47 7.44 21.76
CA GLU A 116 -8.09 8.76 21.99
C GLU A 116 -7.04 9.84 22.33
N SER A 117 -6.02 9.51 23.14
CA SER A 117 -4.96 10.48 23.50
C SER A 117 -4.13 10.95 22.30
N PHE A 118 -4.11 10.17 21.21
CA PHE A 118 -3.50 10.50 19.93
C PHE A 118 -4.52 11.02 18.90
N GLU A 119 -5.74 11.37 19.33
CA GLU A 119 -6.83 11.82 18.46
C GLU A 119 -7.13 10.82 17.33
N PHE A 120 -6.98 9.51 17.63
CA PHE A 120 -7.25 8.45 16.70
C PHE A 120 -8.74 8.14 16.76
N ASP A 121 -9.50 8.61 15.76
CA ASP A 121 -10.93 8.40 15.69
C ASP A 121 -11.23 7.03 15.09
N LEU A 122 -11.77 6.14 15.93
CA LEU A 122 -12.14 4.79 15.49
C LEU A 122 -13.31 4.81 14.49
N ASP A 123 -14.16 5.84 14.54
CA ASP A 123 -15.28 5.98 13.61
C ASP A 123 -14.81 6.29 12.17
N ASP A 124 -13.65 6.92 12.00
CA ASP A 124 -13.03 7.16 10.68
C ASP A 124 -12.59 5.84 10.00
N PHE A 125 -12.46 4.76 10.76
CA PHE A 125 -12.03 3.44 10.26
C PHE A 125 -13.16 2.42 10.19
N HIS A 126 -14.38 2.76 10.67
CA HIS A 126 -15.55 1.96 10.41
C HIS A 126 -15.94 2.12 8.93
N PHE A 127 -15.61 1.13 8.13
CA PHE A 127 -16.20 0.98 6.80
C PHE A 127 -17.73 1.00 6.98
N SER A 128 -18.37 2.03 6.48
CA SER A 128 -19.83 2.03 6.44
C SER A 128 -20.27 0.84 5.57
N SER A 129 -21.42 0.27 5.84
CA SER A 129 -21.97 -0.82 5.01
C SER A 129 -22.03 -0.42 3.53
N SER A 130 -22.13 0.90 3.24
CA SER A 130 -22.09 1.48 1.88
C SER A 130 -20.68 1.39 1.24
N ASP A 131 -19.60 1.44 2.03
CA ASP A 131 -18.24 1.32 1.50
C ASP A 131 -17.92 -0.15 1.17
N ILE A 132 -18.41 -1.08 2.00
CA ILE A 132 -18.34 -2.51 1.74
C ILE A 132 -19.13 -2.85 0.46
N ASP A 133 -20.35 -2.34 0.30
CA ASP A 133 -21.17 -2.53 -0.89
C ASP A 133 -20.53 -1.94 -2.15
N SER A 134 -19.82 -0.80 -2.05
CA SER A 134 -19.09 -0.22 -3.18
C SER A 134 -17.88 -1.04 -3.61
N ILE A 135 -17.11 -1.57 -2.66
CA ILE A 135 -15.97 -2.45 -2.94
C ILE A 135 -16.44 -3.75 -3.60
N PHE A 136 -17.50 -4.36 -3.07
CA PHE A 136 -18.09 -5.56 -3.67
C PHE A 136 -18.76 -5.30 -5.02
N SER A 137 -19.37 -4.13 -5.22
CA SER A 137 -19.98 -3.78 -6.51
C SER A 137 -18.95 -3.47 -7.60
N GLU A 138 -17.78 -2.93 -7.26
CA GLU A 138 -16.67 -2.76 -8.20
C GLU A 138 -16.05 -4.10 -8.61
N GLU A 139 -15.89 -5.04 -7.68
CA GLU A 139 -15.44 -6.40 -8.03
C GLU A 139 -16.47 -7.17 -8.87
N LEU A 140 -17.77 -7.01 -8.61
CA LEU A 140 -18.84 -7.61 -9.40
C LEU A 140 -18.94 -6.97 -10.79
N ASN A 141 -18.76 -5.66 -10.92
CA ASN A 141 -18.73 -4.97 -12.22
C ASN A 141 -17.48 -5.33 -13.05
N GLN A 142 -16.34 -5.63 -12.41
CA GLN A 142 -15.17 -6.15 -13.14
C GLN A 142 -15.37 -7.63 -13.57
N ARG A 143 -16.21 -8.39 -12.86
CA ARG A 143 -16.59 -9.76 -13.25
C ARG A 143 -17.76 -9.82 -14.25
N SER A 144 -18.52 -8.74 -14.42
CA SER A 144 -19.62 -8.64 -15.39
C SER A 144 -19.18 -8.17 -16.79
N THR A 145 -17.89 -8.20 -17.14
CA THR A 145 -17.52 -8.29 -18.54
C THR A 145 -18.06 -9.61 -19.05
N LYS A 146 -19.13 -9.54 -19.89
CA LYS A 146 -19.68 -10.69 -20.60
C LYS A 146 -18.55 -11.61 -21.01
N PRO A 147 -18.62 -12.93 -20.72
CA PRO A 147 -17.61 -13.85 -21.18
C PRO A 147 -17.44 -13.60 -22.68
N LYS A 148 -16.21 -13.34 -23.13
CA LYS A 148 -15.92 -13.23 -24.57
C LYS A 148 -16.49 -14.48 -25.21
N GLU A 149 -17.38 -14.33 -26.19
CA GLU A 149 -17.88 -15.45 -26.98
C GLU A 149 -16.69 -16.29 -27.44
N LEU A 150 -16.47 -17.41 -26.80
CA LEU A 150 -15.45 -18.40 -27.18
C LEU A 150 -16.06 -19.26 -28.27
N ILE A 151 -15.84 -18.83 -29.51
CA ILE A 151 -16.26 -19.60 -30.69
C ILE A 151 -15.22 -20.67 -30.97
N CYS A 152 -15.65 -21.93 -31.00
CA CYS A 152 -14.79 -23.05 -31.34
C CYS A 152 -14.24 -22.88 -32.78
N PRO A 153 -12.90 -22.83 -32.97
CA PRO A 153 -12.31 -22.61 -34.29
C PRO A 153 -12.51 -23.78 -35.25
N HIS A 154 -12.99 -24.91 -34.78
CA HIS A 154 -13.21 -26.11 -35.59
C HIS A 154 -14.66 -26.29 -36.08
N CYS A 155 -15.66 -25.89 -35.29
CA CYS A 155 -17.08 -26.07 -35.63
C CYS A 155 -17.90 -24.78 -35.62
N GLY A 156 -17.31 -23.64 -35.20
CA GLY A 156 -17.95 -22.33 -35.19
C GLY A 156 -19.06 -22.14 -34.15
N LYS A 157 -19.24 -23.11 -33.22
CA LYS A 157 -20.23 -23.01 -32.15
C LYS A 157 -19.67 -22.30 -30.92
N ASN A 158 -20.53 -21.58 -30.19
CA ASN A 158 -20.22 -20.98 -28.92
C ASN A 158 -20.07 -22.09 -27.85
N VAL A 159 -18.92 -22.15 -27.17
CA VAL A 159 -18.59 -23.22 -26.21
C VAL A 159 -19.48 -23.20 -24.97
N TYR A 160 -20.20 -22.10 -24.72
CA TYR A 160 -21.08 -21.94 -23.55
C TYR A 160 -22.56 -22.27 -23.83
N GLU A 161 -22.98 -22.56 -25.06
CA GLU A 161 -24.37 -22.86 -25.37
C GLU A 161 -24.81 -24.33 -25.11
N GLU A 162 -23.87 -25.26 -24.91
CA GLU A 162 -24.21 -26.69 -24.75
C GLU A 162 -24.59 -27.08 -23.30
N GLU A 163 -24.38 -26.23 -22.27
CA GLU A 163 -24.72 -26.58 -20.87
C GLU A 163 -26.15 -26.23 -20.46
N ILE A 164 -26.95 -25.55 -21.29
CA ILE A 164 -28.29 -25.08 -20.92
C ILE A 164 -29.41 -26.04 -21.39
N GLU A 165 -29.18 -26.89 -22.38
CA GLU A 165 -30.23 -27.77 -22.94
C GLU A 165 -30.43 -29.11 -22.20
N GLU A 166 -29.47 -29.57 -21.40
CA GLU A 166 -29.61 -30.85 -20.69
C GLU A 166 -30.35 -30.80 -19.33
N LYS A 167 -30.74 -29.61 -18.83
CA LYS A 167 -31.45 -29.46 -17.55
C LYS A 167 -32.95 -29.20 -17.66
N SER A 168 -33.54 -29.23 -18.86
CA SER A 168 -34.99 -28.95 -19.02
C SER A 168 -35.85 -30.13 -19.52
N SER A 169 -35.31 -31.35 -19.55
CA SER A 169 -36.06 -32.50 -20.07
C SER A 169 -36.41 -33.59 -19.05
N ASP A 170 -36.27 -33.33 -17.71
CA ASP A 170 -36.82 -34.22 -16.69
C ASP A 170 -37.60 -33.40 -15.63
N ALA A 171 -38.89 -33.18 -15.89
CA ALA A 171 -39.94 -32.94 -14.90
C ALA A 171 -41.30 -33.33 -15.47
#